data_7b69e872eb2dcc142edea55ab05b7db0
#
_entry.id   7b69e872eb2dcc142edea55ab05b7db0
#
_cell.length_a   1.000
_cell.length_b   1.000
_cell.length_c   1.000
_cell.angle_alpha   90.00
_cell.angle_beta   90.00
_cell.angle_gamma   90.00
#
_symmetry.space_group_name_H-M   'P 1'
#
loop_
_entity.id
_entity.type
_entity.pdbx_description
1 polymer ?
#
loop_
_entity_poly.entity_id
_entity_poly.type
_entity_poly.pdbx_seq_one_letter_code
_entity_poly.pdbx_strand_id
1 'polypeptide(L)'
;MAKKTGKAASKKTAGKAGVKKTAVTASATKPRRIKLGKYQSLRLQKRIKHPIKLPSAWRLTKQTAVTLWRFKRLFIGVTLIYGLLNLVLAQGVGGTDVSSLKHSLDQVFNGHFGAVFSGLSVFALLVGSAGNTTSQTAGAYQIVLAFIASLAIIWTLRQVLSGGARPRVRDAYYRGMYPLIPFILVLLVISLQLIPLVIGSALYTVVINNGIAVYGIEKFLWMLLFLALALLTLYMLSSSLFALYIVTLPDMTPMKALRSARELVRYRRWTVLRKILCLPVILLVVAAVIMLPVIVILTPLAQWVFFLLTMFALLAVHAYMYTLYRELLNE
;
A
#
# COMPACT_ATOMS: atom_id res chain seq x y z
N MET A 1 70.91 33.15 6.26
CA MET A 1 71.33 33.52 7.65
C MET A 1 70.48 32.65 8.58
N ALA A 2 71.00 31.55 9.15
CA ALA A 2 71.83 31.36 10.31
C ALA A 2 71.10 31.91 11.58
N LYS A 3 70.76 31.12 12.58
CA LYS A 3 71.51 30.30 13.55
C LYS A 3 70.52 29.75 14.58
N LYS A 4 70.47 28.46 14.88
CA LYS A 4 71.19 27.76 15.98
C LYS A 4 70.65 28.05 17.38
N THR A 5 70.22 27.02 18.03
CA THR A 5 70.69 26.23 19.20
C THR A 5 70.19 26.61 20.57
N GLY A 6 69.83 25.60 21.37
CA GLY A 6 69.69 25.69 22.81
C GLY A 6 69.13 24.39 23.43
N LYS A 7 70.07 23.49 23.72
CA LYS A 7 69.95 22.27 24.53
C LYS A 7 70.15 22.61 25.99
N ALA A 8 69.33 22.18 26.92
CA ALA A 8 69.73 21.98 28.30
C ALA A 8 68.91 20.87 28.96
N ALA A 9 69.64 19.91 29.46
CA ALA A 9 69.24 18.79 30.29
C ALA A 9 69.29 19.18 31.77
N SER A 10 68.51 18.64 32.63
CA SER A 10 68.79 18.24 34.02
C SER A 10 67.66 17.52 34.68
N LYS A 11 67.89 16.30 35.03
CA LYS A 11 68.15 15.59 36.27
C LYS A 11 66.94 15.25 37.15
N LYS A 12 66.72 13.94 37.17
CA LYS A 12 66.44 13.02 38.27
C LYS A 12 65.93 13.55 39.61
N THR A 13 64.85 13.06 40.09
CA THR A 13 64.76 12.47 41.43
C THR A 13 63.68 11.34 41.46
N ALA A 14 64.10 10.27 42.14
CA ALA A 14 63.36 9.03 42.31
C ALA A 14 62.38 9.16 43.49
N GLY A 15 61.16 8.63 43.32
CA GLY A 15 60.21 8.38 44.38
C GLY A 15 59.52 7.03 44.10
N LYS A 16 60.02 5.98 44.77
CA LYS A 16 59.40 4.68 44.85
C LYS A 16 58.09 4.76 45.67
N ALA A 17 56.94 4.53 45.10
CA ALA A 17 55.78 4.12 45.85
C ALA A 17 55.17 2.93 45.09
N GLY A 18 55.21 1.77 45.72
CA GLY A 18 54.74 0.52 45.19
C GLY A 18 53.21 0.50 45.10
N VAL A 19 52.68 0.38 43.90
CA VAL A 19 51.30 0.03 43.66
C VAL A 19 51.25 -1.44 43.22
N LYS A 20 50.76 -2.28 44.13
CA LYS A 20 50.41 -3.68 43.84
C LYS A 20 49.45 -3.73 42.66
N LYS A 21 49.92 -4.18 41.52
CA LYS A 21 49.05 -4.63 40.39
C LYS A 21 48.38 -5.93 40.79
N THR A 22 47.16 -5.86 41.25
CA THR A 22 46.26 -7.03 41.25
C THR A 22 45.92 -7.33 39.81
N ALA A 23 46.57 -8.33 39.26
CA ALA A 23 46.20 -8.92 37.97
C ALA A 23 44.84 -9.62 38.10
N VAL A 24 43.78 -8.93 37.71
CA VAL A 24 42.49 -9.57 37.45
C VAL A 24 42.66 -10.37 36.16
N THR A 25 42.94 -11.65 36.31
CA THR A 25 42.85 -12.66 35.26
C THR A 25 41.37 -12.77 34.83
N ALA A 26 40.99 -11.93 33.86
CA ALA A 26 39.74 -12.15 33.12
C ALA A 26 39.88 -13.44 32.32
N SER A 27 39.44 -14.52 32.90
CA SER A 27 39.22 -15.76 32.22
C SER A 27 38.17 -15.51 31.10
N ALA A 28 38.64 -15.30 29.88
CA ALA A 28 37.80 -15.22 28.71
C ALA A 28 37.13 -16.59 28.51
N THR A 29 35.99 -16.77 29.14
CA THR A 29 35.11 -17.91 28.89
C THR A 29 34.66 -17.84 27.43
N LYS A 30 35.30 -18.63 26.54
CA LYS A 30 34.88 -18.81 25.15
C LYS A 30 33.38 -19.08 25.15
N PRO A 31 32.59 -18.34 24.36
CA PRO A 31 31.15 -18.59 24.27
C PRO A 31 30.94 -20.03 23.83
N ARG A 32 30.35 -20.80 24.70
CA ARG A 32 30.00 -22.20 24.49
C ARG A 32 29.06 -22.23 23.28
N ARG A 33 29.55 -22.61 22.09
CA ARG A 33 28.73 -22.86 20.92
C ARG A 33 27.75 -23.97 21.27
N ILE A 34 26.54 -23.57 21.62
CA ILE A 34 25.42 -24.48 21.81
C ILE A 34 25.15 -25.07 20.43
N LYS A 35 25.59 -26.33 20.22
CA LYS A 35 25.17 -27.12 19.06
C LYS A 35 23.68 -27.34 19.18
N LEU A 36 22.87 -26.48 18.54
CA LEU A 36 21.45 -26.67 18.40
C LEU A 36 21.20 -27.97 17.64
N GLY A 37 20.75 -29.00 18.35
CA GLY A 37 20.41 -30.29 17.74
C GLY A 37 19.35 -30.10 16.65
N LYS A 38 19.40 -30.90 15.60
CA LYS A 38 18.54 -30.89 14.40
C LYS A 38 17.02 -30.84 14.74
N TYR A 39 16.64 -31.25 15.94
CA TYR A 39 15.25 -31.28 16.45
C TYR A 39 14.81 -30.00 17.18
N GLN A 40 15.72 -29.14 17.62
CA GLN A 40 15.35 -27.89 18.31
C GLN A 40 14.81 -26.81 17.36
N SER A 41 15.22 -26.82 16.08
CA SER A 41 14.70 -25.92 15.05
C SER A 41 13.20 -26.15 14.78
N LEU A 42 12.75 -27.43 14.85
CA LEU A 42 11.33 -27.78 14.67
C LEU A 42 10.47 -27.38 15.89
N ARG A 43 11.02 -27.38 17.10
CA ARG A 43 10.32 -26.92 18.31
C ARG A 43 10.19 -25.39 18.38
N LEU A 44 11.18 -24.64 17.91
CA LEU A 44 11.12 -23.18 17.84
C LEU A 44 10.06 -22.71 16.82
N GLN A 45 9.93 -23.40 15.68
CA GLN A 45 8.85 -23.12 14.73
C GLN A 45 7.45 -23.42 15.27
N LYS A 46 7.31 -24.34 16.23
CA LYS A 46 6.03 -24.66 16.86
C LYS A 46 5.59 -23.65 17.94
N ARG A 47 6.52 -22.84 18.48
CA ARG A 47 6.24 -21.84 19.53
C ARG A 47 5.64 -20.53 19.01
N ILE A 48 5.72 -20.25 17.72
CA ILE A 48 5.13 -19.05 17.10
C ILE A 48 3.63 -19.26 16.78
N LYS A 49 2.93 -20.11 17.52
CA LYS A 49 1.56 -20.55 17.22
C LYS A 49 0.44 -19.85 17.97
N HIS A 50 0.68 -18.73 18.63
CA HIS A 50 -0.44 -17.92 19.08
C HIS A 50 -0.67 -16.79 18.08
N PRO A 51 -1.69 -16.89 17.20
CA PRO A 51 -2.02 -15.80 16.33
C PRO A 51 -2.50 -14.63 17.20
N ILE A 52 -1.65 -13.62 17.37
CA ILE A 52 -2.07 -12.37 18.01
C ILE A 52 -3.27 -11.86 17.20
N LYS A 53 -4.37 -11.52 17.88
CA LYS A 53 -5.61 -11.09 17.22
C LYS A 53 -5.37 -9.75 16.53
N LEU A 54 -5.23 -9.77 15.23
CA LEU A 54 -5.18 -8.54 14.43
C LEU A 54 -6.42 -7.67 14.73
N PRO A 55 -6.27 -6.34 14.87
CA PRO A 55 -7.38 -5.44 15.13
C PRO A 55 -8.47 -5.57 14.07
N SER A 56 -9.73 -5.29 14.40
CA SER A 56 -10.83 -5.34 13.43
C SER A 56 -10.61 -4.34 12.28
N ALA A 57 -11.20 -4.60 11.09
CA ALA A 57 -11.09 -3.69 9.95
C ALA A 57 -11.56 -2.27 10.30
N TRP A 58 -12.62 -2.15 11.10
CA TRP A 58 -13.13 -0.86 11.58
C TRP A 58 -12.11 -0.11 12.45
N ARG A 59 -11.43 -0.82 13.35
CA ARG A 59 -10.37 -0.22 14.18
C ARG A 59 -9.19 0.26 13.33
N LEU A 60 -8.78 -0.52 12.33
CA LEU A 60 -7.75 -0.11 11.37
C LEU A 60 -8.16 1.15 10.59
N THR A 61 -9.39 1.19 10.09
CA THR A 61 -9.92 2.38 9.40
C THR A 61 -9.91 3.61 10.30
N LYS A 62 -10.36 3.46 11.56
CA LYS A 62 -10.34 4.54 12.55
C LYS A 62 -8.90 5.01 12.84
N GLN A 63 -7.96 4.09 13.05
CA GLN A 63 -6.54 4.42 13.25
C GLN A 63 -5.96 5.18 12.05
N THR A 64 -6.27 4.71 10.84
CA THR A 64 -5.86 5.35 9.59
C THR A 64 -6.42 6.77 9.49
N ALA A 65 -7.72 6.94 9.72
CA ALA A 65 -8.38 8.24 9.69
C ALA A 65 -7.79 9.22 10.72
N VAL A 66 -7.55 8.76 11.95
CA VAL A 66 -6.92 9.58 13.01
C VAL A 66 -5.51 9.99 12.61
N THR A 67 -4.73 9.08 12.02
CA THR A 67 -3.36 9.39 11.55
C THR A 67 -3.37 10.42 10.43
N LEU A 68 -4.26 10.27 9.44
CA LEU A 68 -4.42 11.23 8.35
C LEU A 68 -4.87 12.59 8.87
N TRP A 69 -5.81 12.63 9.81
CA TRP A 69 -6.31 13.86 10.41
C TRP A 69 -5.25 14.59 11.23
N ARG A 70 -4.46 13.85 12.02
CA ARG A 70 -3.37 14.42 12.82
C ARG A 70 -2.32 15.13 11.97
N PHE A 71 -2.04 14.63 10.77
CA PHE A 71 -1.04 15.17 9.85
C PHE A 71 -1.67 15.73 8.56
N LYS A 72 -2.92 16.21 8.64
CA LYS A 72 -3.72 16.65 7.48
C LYS A 72 -2.99 17.63 6.56
N ARG A 73 -2.27 18.62 7.08
CA ARG A 73 -1.55 19.62 6.27
C ARG A 73 -0.52 18.97 5.34
N LEU A 74 0.19 17.95 5.81
CA LEU A 74 1.18 17.23 5.04
C LEU A 74 0.54 16.36 3.96
N PHE A 75 -0.45 15.54 4.35
CA PHE A 75 -1.12 14.63 3.42
C PHE A 75 -1.95 15.36 2.38
N ILE A 76 -2.66 16.43 2.76
CA ILE A 76 -3.36 17.29 1.81
C ILE A 76 -2.36 17.92 0.83
N GLY A 77 -1.20 18.41 1.30
CA GLY A 77 -0.17 18.97 0.42
C GLY A 77 0.37 17.95 -0.59
N VAL A 78 0.64 16.71 -0.16
CA VAL A 78 1.07 15.63 -1.07
C VAL A 78 -0.02 15.31 -2.10
N THR A 79 -1.27 15.14 -1.65
CA THR A 79 -2.39 14.81 -2.55
C THR A 79 -2.72 15.97 -3.50
N LEU A 80 -2.59 17.22 -3.06
CA LEU A 80 -2.86 18.40 -3.87
C LEU A 80 -1.83 18.53 -5.01
N ILE A 81 -0.53 18.32 -4.73
CA ILE A 81 0.50 18.29 -5.78
C ILE A 81 0.21 17.17 -6.79
N TYR A 82 -0.16 15.99 -6.31
CA TYR A 82 -0.54 14.88 -7.18
C TYR A 82 -1.75 15.23 -8.05
N GLY A 83 -2.80 15.82 -7.46
CA GLY A 83 -3.99 16.27 -8.17
C GLY A 83 -3.68 17.35 -9.21
N LEU A 84 -2.84 18.34 -8.86
CA LEU A 84 -2.42 19.39 -9.77
C LEU A 84 -1.65 18.82 -10.97
N LEU A 85 -0.68 17.94 -10.72
CA LEU A 85 0.08 17.29 -11.79
C LEU A 85 -0.83 16.43 -12.68
N ASN A 86 -1.81 15.74 -12.09
CA ASN A 86 -2.77 14.94 -12.84
C ASN A 86 -3.68 15.81 -13.70
N LEU A 87 -4.13 16.96 -13.18
CA LEU A 87 -4.93 17.93 -13.93
C LEU A 87 -4.17 18.48 -15.14
N VAL A 88 -2.89 18.84 -14.95
CA VAL A 88 -2.07 19.49 -16.00
C VAL A 88 -1.58 18.48 -17.04
N LEU A 89 -1.07 17.31 -16.61
CA LEU A 89 -0.40 16.36 -17.50
C LEU A 89 -1.35 15.28 -18.04
N ALA A 90 -2.31 14.86 -17.24
CA ALA A 90 -3.20 13.76 -17.61
C ALA A 90 -4.61 14.21 -18.03
N GLN A 91 -4.90 15.52 -17.99
CA GLN A 91 -6.23 16.08 -18.31
C GLN A 91 -7.38 15.31 -17.61
N GLY A 92 -7.15 14.91 -16.36
CA GLY A 92 -7.91 13.90 -15.65
C GLY A 92 -9.36 14.23 -15.28
N VAL A 93 -9.93 15.32 -15.78
CA VAL A 93 -11.32 15.73 -15.47
C VAL A 93 -12.30 15.34 -16.58
N GLY A 94 -11.81 14.92 -17.75
CA GLY A 94 -12.65 14.76 -18.95
C GLY A 94 -13.37 13.41 -19.14
N GLY A 95 -13.13 12.41 -18.30
CA GLY A 95 -13.54 11.03 -18.62
C GLY A 95 -14.74 10.46 -17.85
N THR A 96 -15.34 11.18 -16.92
CA THR A 96 -16.44 10.65 -16.08
C THR A 96 -17.79 11.22 -16.50
N ASP A 97 -18.60 10.37 -17.13
CA ASP A 97 -20.00 10.72 -17.43
C ASP A 97 -20.88 10.45 -16.19
N VAL A 98 -21.21 11.54 -15.50
CA VAL A 98 -22.06 11.53 -14.29
C VAL A 98 -23.54 11.55 -14.64
N SER A 99 -23.91 11.84 -15.90
CA SER A 99 -25.29 11.99 -16.33
C SER A 99 -26.09 10.69 -16.27
N SER A 100 -25.45 9.57 -16.62
CA SER A 100 -26.06 8.23 -16.53
C SER A 100 -26.38 7.84 -15.08
N LEU A 101 -25.52 8.21 -14.14
CA LEU A 101 -25.76 7.97 -12.71
C LEU A 101 -26.90 8.82 -12.17
N LYS A 102 -26.95 10.11 -12.59
CA LYS A 102 -28.06 11.00 -12.23
C LYS A 102 -29.40 10.43 -12.69
N HIS A 103 -29.48 10.00 -13.95
CA HIS A 103 -30.70 9.39 -14.50
C HIS A 103 -31.12 8.14 -13.70
N SER A 104 -30.17 7.28 -13.32
CA SER A 104 -30.46 6.12 -12.49
C SER A 104 -30.95 6.49 -11.09
N LEU A 105 -30.39 7.52 -10.49
CA LEU A 105 -30.83 8.04 -9.19
C LEU A 105 -32.24 8.61 -9.26
N ASP A 106 -32.55 9.40 -10.28
CA ASP A 106 -33.91 9.96 -10.50
C ASP A 106 -34.95 8.84 -10.64
N GLN A 107 -34.60 7.73 -11.31
CA GLN A 107 -35.49 6.55 -11.40
C GLN A 107 -35.70 5.89 -10.03
N VAL A 108 -34.68 5.79 -9.19
CA VAL A 108 -34.78 5.25 -7.82
C VAL A 108 -35.71 6.12 -6.97
N PHE A 109 -35.55 7.46 -7.03
CA PHE A 109 -36.37 8.40 -6.28
C PHE A 109 -37.84 8.38 -6.74
N ASN A 110 -38.10 8.04 -8.02
CA ASN A 110 -39.44 7.86 -8.57
C ASN A 110 -40.07 6.49 -8.24
N GLY A 111 -39.51 5.73 -7.30
CA GLY A 111 -40.10 4.49 -6.78
C GLY A 111 -39.75 3.21 -7.54
N HIS A 112 -38.88 3.26 -8.53
CA HIS A 112 -38.42 2.07 -9.26
C HIS A 112 -37.24 1.39 -8.53
N PHE A 113 -37.53 0.55 -7.56
CA PHE A 113 -36.51 -0.16 -6.77
C PHE A 113 -35.55 -1.02 -7.60
N GLY A 114 -35.96 -1.49 -8.79
CA GLY A 114 -35.06 -2.16 -9.74
C GLY A 114 -33.90 -1.28 -10.19
N ALA A 115 -34.09 0.04 -10.20
CA ALA A 115 -33.05 1.01 -10.55
C ALA A 115 -31.95 1.14 -9.47
N VAL A 116 -32.14 0.62 -8.26
CA VAL A 116 -31.09 0.58 -7.22
C VAL A 116 -29.91 -0.26 -7.68
N PHE A 117 -30.18 -1.44 -8.26
CA PHE A 117 -29.12 -2.30 -8.78
C PHE A 117 -28.41 -1.70 -10.00
N SER A 118 -29.17 -1.05 -10.91
CA SER A 118 -28.59 -0.35 -12.05
C SER A 118 -27.78 0.86 -11.59
N GLY A 119 -28.27 1.66 -10.65
CA GLY A 119 -27.55 2.79 -10.05
C GLY A 119 -26.26 2.34 -9.34
N LEU A 120 -26.30 1.24 -8.59
CA LEU A 120 -25.12 0.67 -7.94
C LEU A 120 -24.10 0.16 -8.96
N SER A 121 -24.53 -0.49 -10.03
CA SER A 121 -23.65 -0.96 -11.09
C SER A 121 -23.01 0.20 -11.86
N VAL A 122 -23.76 1.23 -12.20
CA VAL A 122 -23.24 2.45 -12.83
C VAL A 122 -22.26 3.17 -11.91
N PHE A 123 -22.58 3.28 -10.62
CA PHE A 123 -21.65 3.87 -9.64
C PHE A 123 -20.37 3.04 -9.50
N ALA A 124 -20.46 1.71 -9.46
CA ALA A 124 -19.30 0.83 -9.40
C ALA A 124 -18.43 0.95 -10.68
N LEU A 125 -19.06 1.05 -11.86
CA LEU A 125 -18.38 1.30 -13.12
C LEU A 125 -17.71 2.67 -13.14
N LEU A 126 -18.37 3.71 -12.65
CA LEU A 126 -17.82 5.05 -12.54
C LEU A 126 -16.61 5.08 -11.59
N VAL A 127 -16.69 4.40 -10.44
CA VAL A 127 -15.55 4.24 -9.53
C VAL A 127 -14.45 3.39 -10.18
N GLY A 128 -14.79 2.36 -10.92
CA GLY A 128 -13.84 1.51 -11.65
C GLY A 128 -13.16 2.22 -12.83
N SER A 129 -13.87 3.15 -13.48
CA SER A 129 -13.32 4.01 -14.53
C SER A 129 -12.63 5.27 -13.98
N ALA A 130 -12.63 5.44 -12.67
CA ALA A 130 -12.01 6.59 -12.04
C ALA A 130 -10.53 6.69 -12.40
N GLY A 131 -10.19 7.77 -13.07
CA GLY A 131 -8.84 7.99 -13.56
C GLY A 131 -8.60 7.50 -14.98
N ASN A 132 -9.58 6.94 -15.67
CA ASN A 132 -9.45 6.70 -17.11
C ASN A 132 -9.44 8.04 -17.85
N THR A 133 -8.50 8.19 -18.76
CA THR A 133 -8.37 9.37 -19.62
C THR A 133 -8.86 9.03 -21.02
N THR A 134 -9.35 10.03 -21.73
CA THR A 134 -9.80 9.87 -23.13
C THR A 134 -8.65 9.62 -24.11
N SER A 135 -7.41 9.93 -23.69
CA SER A 135 -6.20 9.77 -24.50
C SER A 135 -5.27 8.70 -23.91
N GLN A 136 -4.74 7.84 -24.78
CA GLN A 136 -3.77 6.80 -24.39
C GLN A 136 -2.49 7.40 -23.80
N THR A 137 -2.03 8.54 -24.33
CA THR A 137 -0.87 9.26 -23.82
C THR A 137 -1.11 9.85 -22.44
N ALA A 138 -2.29 10.44 -22.20
CA ALA A 138 -2.69 10.95 -20.90
C ALA A 138 -2.78 9.82 -19.86
N GLY A 139 -3.24 8.64 -20.25
CA GLY A 139 -3.26 7.44 -19.39
C GLY A 139 -1.86 7.01 -18.96
N ALA A 140 -0.88 7.04 -19.84
CA ALA A 140 0.52 6.73 -19.51
C ALA A 140 1.08 7.73 -18.46
N TYR A 141 0.86 9.03 -18.63
CA TYR A 141 1.26 10.04 -17.64
C TYR A 141 0.58 9.80 -16.29
N GLN A 142 -0.70 9.47 -16.29
CA GLN A 142 -1.45 9.19 -15.06
C GLN A 142 -0.87 8.02 -14.29
N ILE A 143 -0.49 6.92 -14.97
CA ILE A 143 0.14 5.75 -14.34
C ILE A 143 1.48 6.13 -13.71
N VAL A 144 2.32 6.89 -14.43
CA VAL A 144 3.62 7.34 -13.91
C VAL A 144 3.43 8.25 -12.69
N LEU A 145 2.51 9.20 -12.78
CA LEU A 145 2.18 10.10 -11.66
C LEU A 145 1.66 9.34 -10.45
N ALA A 146 0.82 8.30 -10.66
CA ALA A 146 0.33 7.44 -9.59
C ALA A 146 1.46 6.68 -8.90
N PHE A 147 2.49 6.21 -9.63
CA PHE A 147 3.66 5.55 -9.04
C PHE A 147 4.47 6.51 -8.18
N ILE A 148 4.73 7.72 -8.69
CA ILE A 148 5.46 8.76 -7.97
C ILE A 148 4.71 9.17 -6.70
N ALA A 149 3.40 9.41 -6.81
CA ALA A 149 2.55 9.76 -5.67
C ALA A 149 2.50 8.63 -4.63
N SER A 150 2.36 7.38 -5.07
CA SER A 150 2.38 6.20 -4.20
C SER A 150 3.66 6.12 -3.37
N LEU A 151 4.81 6.30 -4.01
CA LEU A 151 6.12 6.32 -3.33
C LEU A 151 6.23 7.48 -2.35
N ALA A 152 5.80 8.69 -2.74
CA ALA A 152 5.80 9.85 -1.86
C ALA A 152 4.90 9.65 -0.63
N ILE A 153 3.71 9.05 -0.81
CA ILE A 153 2.78 8.72 0.28
C ILE A 153 3.40 7.67 1.21
N ILE A 154 3.96 6.57 0.66
CA ILE A 154 4.58 5.50 1.46
C ILE A 154 5.75 6.05 2.27
N TRP A 155 6.63 6.85 1.67
CA TRP A 155 7.74 7.47 2.35
C TRP A 155 7.26 8.41 3.47
N THR A 156 6.25 9.23 3.20
CA THR A 156 5.64 10.15 4.17
C THR A 156 5.05 9.40 5.36
N LEU A 157 4.27 8.33 5.10
CA LEU A 157 3.68 7.49 6.14
C LEU A 157 4.77 6.86 7.03
N ARG A 158 5.86 6.41 6.41
CA ARG A 158 7.00 5.87 7.16
C ARG A 158 7.59 6.91 8.10
N GLN A 159 7.91 8.10 7.62
CA GLN A 159 8.51 9.15 8.43
C GLN A 159 7.60 9.60 9.58
N VAL A 160 6.32 9.80 9.29
CA VAL A 160 5.32 10.22 10.27
C VAL A 160 5.11 9.17 11.36
N LEU A 161 5.07 7.89 10.99
CA LEU A 161 4.77 6.80 11.92
C LEU A 161 6.02 6.26 12.64
N SER A 162 7.24 6.56 12.16
CA SER A 162 8.49 6.25 12.87
C SER A 162 8.86 7.28 13.94
N GLY A 163 8.04 8.31 14.14
CA GLY A 163 8.30 9.36 15.16
C GLY A 163 9.39 10.36 14.77
N GLY A 164 9.80 10.39 13.51
CA GLY A 164 10.78 11.33 12.98
C GLY A 164 10.28 12.78 12.90
N ALA A 165 11.19 13.70 12.54
CA ALA A 165 10.85 15.10 12.31
C ALA A 165 9.74 15.22 11.24
N ARG A 166 8.89 16.23 11.35
CA ARG A 166 7.81 16.48 10.39
C ARG A 166 8.40 16.74 9.00
N PRO A 167 8.23 15.82 8.03
CA PRO A 167 8.81 16.02 6.71
C PRO A 167 8.07 17.13 5.97
N ARG A 168 8.79 17.81 5.06
CA ARG A 168 8.16 18.75 4.11
C ARG A 168 7.60 18.01 2.91
N VAL A 169 6.58 18.54 2.27
CA VAL A 169 5.95 17.93 1.09
C VAL A 169 6.98 17.72 -0.04
N ARG A 170 7.90 18.68 -0.24
CA ARG A 170 8.98 18.57 -1.22
C ARG A 170 9.89 17.37 -0.94
N ASP A 171 10.22 17.13 0.32
CA ASP A 171 11.09 16.01 0.71
C ASP A 171 10.41 14.66 0.45
N ALA A 172 9.08 14.60 0.57
CA ALA A 172 8.30 13.40 0.29
C ALA A 172 8.44 12.96 -1.18
N TYR A 173 8.32 13.87 -2.13
CA TYR A 173 8.51 13.57 -3.54
C TYR A 173 9.97 13.29 -3.87
N TYR A 174 10.91 14.12 -3.43
CA TYR A 174 12.31 13.99 -3.79
C TYR A 174 12.96 12.72 -3.22
N ARG A 175 12.77 12.46 -1.92
CA ARG A 175 13.35 11.28 -1.26
C ARG A 175 12.52 10.02 -1.47
N GLY A 176 11.22 10.17 -1.68
CA GLY A 176 10.32 9.04 -1.97
C GLY A 176 10.64 8.37 -3.30
N MET A 177 11.15 9.09 -4.28
CA MET A 177 11.45 8.55 -5.61
C MET A 177 12.68 7.63 -5.66
N TYR A 178 13.52 7.59 -4.64
CA TYR A 178 14.74 6.78 -4.65
C TYR A 178 14.51 5.30 -5.01
N PRO A 179 13.52 4.57 -4.46
CA PRO A 179 13.27 3.17 -4.82
C PRO A 179 12.31 2.99 -6.00
N LEU A 180 12.27 3.92 -6.98
CA LEU A 180 11.31 3.87 -8.10
C LEU A 180 11.46 2.58 -8.93
N ILE A 181 12.67 2.22 -9.33
CA ILE A 181 12.93 1.04 -10.18
C ILE A 181 12.53 -0.26 -9.46
N PRO A 182 12.99 -0.53 -8.22
CA PRO A 182 12.55 -1.71 -7.49
C PRO A 182 11.02 -1.76 -7.28
N PHE A 183 10.39 -0.62 -7.07
CA PHE A 183 8.95 -0.50 -6.89
C PHE A 183 8.19 -0.89 -8.16
N ILE A 184 8.60 -0.38 -9.34
CA ILE A 184 8.02 -0.74 -10.65
C ILE A 184 8.17 -2.24 -10.92
N LEU A 185 9.32 -2.84 -10.60
CA LEU A 185 9.54 -4.28 -10.79
C LEU A 185 8.58 -5.12 -9.93
N VAL A 186 8.31 -4.70 -8.70
CA VAL A 186 7.29 -5.37 -7.85
C VAL A 186 5.89 -5.18 -8.42
N LEU A 187 5.55 -3.98 -8.92
CA LEU A 187 4.27 -3.73 -9.59
C LEU A 187 4.10 -4.60 -10.85
N LEU A 188 5.15 -4.78 -11.63
CA LEU A 188 5.13 -5.65 -12.79
C LEU A 188 4.81 -7.10 -12.40
N VAL A 189 5.39 -7.60 -11.30
CA VAL A 189 5.06 -8.93 -10.78
C VAL A 189 3.59 -8.99 -10.33
N ILE A 190 3.08 -7.93 -9.68
CA ILE A 190 1.67 -7.84 -9.29
C ILE A 190 0.76 -7.84 -10.53
N SER A 191 1.10 -7.09 -11.56
CA SER A 191 0.35 -7.06 -12.83
C SER A 191 0.31 -8.44 -13.49
N LEU A 192 1.42 -9.18 -13.47
CA LEU A 192 1.48 -10.55 -13.97
C LEU A 192 0.55 -11.50 -13.16
N GLN A 193 0.42 -11.27 -11.85
CA GLN A 193 -0.48 -12.04 -11.00
C GLN A 193 -1.97 -11.73 -11.25
N LEU A 194 -2.30 -10.63 -11.92
CA LEU A 194 -3.67 -10.31 -12.31
C LEU A 194 -4.12 -11.02 -13.60
N ILE A 195 -3.20 -11.62 -14.35
CA ILE A 195 -3.51 -12.31 -15.63
C ILE A 195 -4.62 -13.35 -15.47
N PRO A 196 -4.64 -14.25 -14.47
CA PRO A 196 -5.70 -15.22 -14.35
C PRO A 196 -7.10 -14.58 -14.19
N LEU A 197 -7.19 -13.45 -13.49
CA LEU A 197 -8.44 -12.70 -13.35
C LEU A 197 -8.90 -12.12 -14.69
N VAL A 198 -7.96 -11.52 -15.44
CA VAL A 198 -8.25 -10.94 -16.77
C VAL A 198 -8.70 -12.02 -17.75
N ILE A 199 -8.01 -13.16 -17.81
CA ILE A 199 -8.38 -14.29 -18.65
C ILE A 199 -9.76 -14.81 -18.23
N GLY A 200 -10.01 -15.01 -16.93
CA GLY A 200 -11.29 -15.49 -16.42
C GLY A 200 -12.45 -14.56 -16.78
N SER A 201 -12.26 -13.24 -16.64
CA SER A 201 -13.29 -12.25 -17.00
C SER A 201 -13.54 -12.21 -18.51
N ALA A 202 -12.48 -12.26 -19.32
CA ALA A 202 -12.59 -12.27 -20.76
C ALA A 202 -13.35 -13.52 -21.27
N LEU A 203 -12.98 -14.71 -20.79
CA LEU A 203 -13.65 -15.96 -21.14
C LEU A 203 -15.13 -15.92 -20.74
N TYR A 204 -15.44 -15.50 -19.51
CA TYR A 204 -16.82 -15.38 -19.04
C TYR A 204 -17.62 -14.43 -19.94
N THR A 205 -17.07 -13.25 -20.24
CA THR A 205 -17.74 -12.26 -21.08
C THR A 205 -17.99 -12.77 -22.50
N VAL A 206 -16.99 -13.40 -23.13
CA VAL A 206 -17.12 -13.97 -24.48
C VAL A 206 -18.18 -15.05 -24.50
N VAL A 207 -18.21 -15.95 -23.54
CA VAL A 207 -19.17 -17.06 -23.49
C VAL A 207 -20.60 -16.58 -23.32
N ILE A 208 -20.82 -15.59 -22.45
CA ILE A 208 -22.16 -15.06 -22.20
C ILE A 208 -22.65 -14.19 -23.37
N ASN A 209 -21.82 -13.28 -23.87
CA ASN A 209 -22.23 -12.34 -24.92
C ASN A 209 -22.44 -12.99 -26.28
N ASN A 210 -21.69 -14.05 -26.61
CA ASN A 210 -21.84 -14.78 -27.88
C ASN A 210 -22.86 -15.92 -27.79
N GLY A 211 -23.58 -16.08 -26.66
CA GLY A 211 -24.57 -17.08 -26.51
C GLY A 211 -24.05 -18.54 -26.54
N ILE A 212 -22.73 -18.73 -26.26
CA ILE A 212 -22.12 -20.08 -26.24
C ILE A 212 -22.72 -20.89 -25.09
N ALA A 213 -22.96 -20.28 -23.93
CA ALA A 213 -23.69 -20.89 -22.83
C ALA A 213 -25.19 -20.56 -22.95
N VAL A 214 -25.98 -21.49 -23.39
CA VAL A 214 -27.44 -21.35 -23.55
C VAL A 214 -28.12 -21.70 -22.22
N TYR A 215 -27.75 -22.84 -21.65
CA TYR A 215 -28.42 -23.38 -20.46
C TYR A 215 -27.88 -22.73 -19.15
N GLY A 216 -28.74 -22.65 -18.14
CA GLY A 216 -28.37 -22.08 -16.84
C GLY A 216 -27.20 -22.81 -16.16
N ILE A 217 -27.10 -24.14 -16.35
CA ILE A 217 -25.99 -24.92 -15.79
C ILE A 217 -24.67 -24.61 -16.46
N GLU A 218 -24.65 -24.33 -17.75
CA GLU A 218 -23.43 -23.91 -18.46
C GLU A 218 -22.95 -22.55 -17.99
N LYS A 219 -23.86 -21.58 -17.85
CA LYS A 219 -23.57 -20.25 -17.28
C LYS A 219 -23.00 -20.35 -15.87
N PHE A 220 -23.57 -21.23 -15.05
CA PHE A 220 -23.08 -21.49 -13.70
C PHE A 220 -21.67 -22.09 -13.70
N LEU A 221 -21.37 -23.02 -14.60
CA LEU A 221 -20.03 -23.62 -14.72
C LEU A 221 -18.98 -22.58 -15.10
N TRP A 222 -19.27 -21.70 -16.05
CA TRP A 222 -18.38 -20.61 -16.45
C TRP A 222 -18.20 -19.57 -15.32
N MET A 223 -19.26 -19.27 -14.58
CA MET A 223 -19.19 -18.43 -13.39
C MET A 223 -18.28 -19.05 -12.31
N LEU A 224 -18.37 -20.37 -12.10
CA LEU A 224 -17.53 -21.10 -11.15
C LEU A 224 -16.05 -21.06 -11.57
N LEU A 225 -15.76 -21.24 -12.85
CA LEU A 225 -14.41 -21.10 -13.40
C LEU A 225 -13.85 -19.70 -13.18
N PHE A 226 -14.61 -18.67 -13.51
CA PHE A 226 -14.24 -17.28 -13.23
C PHE A 226 -13.96 -17.05 -11.76
N LEU A 227 -14.83 -17.53 -10.87
CA LEU A 227 -14.66 -17.40 -9.43
C LEU A 227 -13.40 -18.11 -8.94
N ALA A 228 -13.08 -19.29 -9.46
CA ALA A 228 -11.87 -20.03 -9.11
C ALA A 228 -10.59 -19.24 -9.51
N LEU A 229 -10.56 -18.66 -10.71
CA LEU A 229 -9.45 -17.83 -11.18
C LEU A 229 -9.34 -16.52 -10.38
N ALA A 230 -10.46 -15.91 -10.03
CA ALA A 230 -10.50 -14.74 -9.16
C ALA A 230 -9.96 -15.03 -7.75
N LEU A 231 -10.35 -16.15 -7.14
CA LEU A 231 -9.84 -16.60 -5.84
C LEU A 231 -8.33 -16.89 -5.90
N LEU A 232 -7.86 -17.52 -6.98
CA LEU A 232 -6.42 -17.75 -7.20
C LEU A 232 -5.65 -16.43 -7.24
N THR A 233 -6.14 -15.46 -8.02
CA THR A 233 -5.54 -14.14 -8.12
C THR A 233 -5.51 -13.43 -6.76
N LEU A 234 -6.62 -13.41 -6.03
CA LEU A 234 -6.71 -12.82 -4.70
C LEU A 234 -5.75 -13.48 -3.70
N TYR A 235 -5.61 -14.80 -3.78
CA TYR A 235 -4.68 -15.54 -2.95
C TYR A 235 -3.22 -15.12 -3.21
N MET A 236 -2.81 -14.96 -4.47
CA MET A 236 -1.49 -14.50 -4.84
C MET A 236 -1.27 -13.03 -4.44
N LEU A 237 -2.24 -12.18 -4.76
CA LEU A 237 -2.21 -10.74 -4.52
C LEU A 237 -2.12 -10.40 -3.03
N SER A 238 -2.79 -11.18 -2.15
CA SER A 238 -2.81 -10.95 -0.70
C SER A 238 -1.42 -10.87 -0.06
N SER A 239 -0.43 -11.55 -0.62
CA SER A 239 0.96 -11.48 -0.16
C SER A 239 1.77 -10.41 -0.90
N SER A 240 1.58 -10.27 -2.20
CA SER A 240 2.41 -9.41 -3.05
C SER A 240 2.18 -7.92 -2.80
N LEU A 241 0.97 -7.52 -2.37
CA LEU A 241 0.67 -6.12 -2.02
C LEU A 241 1.60 -5.57 -0.93
N PHE A 242 2.01 -6.38 0.05
CA PHE A 242 2.93 -5.94 1.09
C PHE A 242 4.36 -5.76 0.59
N ALA A 243 4.73 -6.43 -0.51
CA ALA A 243 6.04 -6.26 -1.12
C ALA A 243 6.28 -4.81 -1.59
N LEU A 244 5.21 -4.09 -1.98
CA LEU A 244 5.28 -2.66 -2.33
C LEU A 244 5.79 -1.78 -1.18
N TYR A 245 5.46 -2.13 0.06
CA TYR A 245 5.92 -1.41 1.25
C TYR A 245 7.31 -1.85 1.70
N ILE A 246 7.62 -3.13 1.53
CA ILE A 246 8.91 -3.72 1.91
C ILE A 246 10.01 -3.28 0.95
N VAL A 247 9.74 -3.21 -0.36
CA VAL A 247 10.72 -2.83 -1.37
C VAL A 247 11.22 -1.40 -1.23
N THR A 248 10.44 -0.53 -0.56
CA THR A 248 10.86 0.84 -0.28
C THR A 248 11.84 0.95 0.89
N LEU A 249 12.19 -0.15 1.57
CA LEU A 249 13.24 -0.18 2.60
C LEU A 249 14.62 -0.13 1.94
N PRO A 250 15.63 0.47 2.60
CA PRO A 250 17.01 0.48 2.08
C PRO A 250 17.51 -0.95 1.87
N ASP A 251 18.34 -1.15 0.84
CA ASP A 251 19.01 -2.41 0.48
C ASP A 251 18.09 -3.61 0.17
N MET A 252 16.80 -3.35 -0.12
CA MET A 252 15.84 -4.39 -0.49
C MET A 252 15.76 -4.58 -2.00
N THR A 253 16.04 -5.80 -2.45
CA THR A 253 15.79 -6.20 -3.85
C THR A 253 14.33 -6.63 -4.03
N PRO A 254 13.74 -6.52 -5.24
CA PRO A 254 12.34 -6.90 -5.50
C PRO A 254 12.02 -8.34 -5.09
N MET A 255 12.94 -9.28 -5.38
CA MET A 255 12.77 -10.70 -5.02
C MET A 255 12.80 -10.94 -3.50
N LYS A 256 13.69 -10.24 -2.78
CA LYS A 256 13.70 -10.31 -1.31
C LYS A 256 12.41 -9.73 -0.73
N ALA A 257 11.94 -8.60 -1.25
CA ALA A 257 10.68 -7.98 -0.81
C ALA A 257 9.47 -8.90 -1.00
N LEU A 258 9.35 -9.56 -2.17
CA LEU A 258 8.29 -10.54 -2.44
C LEU A 258 8.36 -11.75 -1.52
N ARG A 259 9.58 -12.26 -1.26
CA ARG A 259 9.77 -13.39 -0.33
C ARG A 259 9.39 -13.02 1.10
N SER A 260 9.86 -11.88 1.59
CA SER A 260 9.52 -11.38 2.93
C SER A 260 8.04 -11.09 3.09
N ALA A 261 7.39 -10.52 2.07
CA ALA A 261 5.95 -10.30 2.05
C ALA A 261 5.15 -11.61 2.13
N ARG A 262 5.61 -12.65 1.43
CA ARG A 262 5.00 -13.99 1.49
C ARG A 262 5.13 -14.62 2.88
N GLU A 263 6.28 -14.47 3.52
CA GLU A 263 6.52 -14.95 4.88
C GLU A 263 5.66 -14.21 5.90
N LEU A 264 5.53 -12.89 5.78
CA LEU A 264 4.71 -12.04 6.65
C LEU A 264 3.24 -12.50 6.73
N VAL A 265 2.68 -12.96 5.59
CA VAL A 265 1.26 -13.32 5.49
C VAL A 265 1.02 -14.83 5.60
N ARG A 266 2.07 -15.66 5.62
CA ARG A 266 2.00 -17.13 5.44
C ARG A 266 0.95 -17.84 6.29
N TYR A 267 0.80 -17.49 7.57
CA TYR A 267 -0.10 -18.19 8.48
C TYR A 267 -1.47 -17.48 8.67
N ARG A 268 -1.68 -16.33 8.04
CA ARG A 268 -2.83 -15.44 8.30
C ARG A 268 -3.51 -14.92 7.04
N ARG A 269 -3.29 -15.58 5.91
CA ARG A 269 -3.75 -15.11 4.59
C ARG A 269 -5.24 -14.79 4.56
N TRP A 270 -6.10 -15.65 5.12
CA TRP A 270 -7.54 -15.41 5.14
C TRP A 270 -7.94 -14.17 5.93
N THR A 271 -7.32 -13.96 7.09
CA THR A 271 -7.59 -12.78 7.91
C THR A 271 -7.13 -11.49 7.22
N VAL A 272 -5.96 -11.54 6.59
CA VAL A 272 -5.40 -10.42 5.83
C VAL A 272 -6.24 -10.16 4.58
N LEU A 273 -6.58 -11.20 3.81
CA LEU A 273 -7.40 -11.09 2.61
C LEU A 273 -8.75 -10.44 2.91
N ARG A 274 -9.44 -10.88 3.97
CA ARG A 274 -10.71 -10.29 4.39
C ARG A 274 -10.59 -8.80 4.73
N LYS A 275 -9.46 -8.36 5.32
CA LYS A 275 -9.21 -6.94 5.60
C LYS A 275 -8.88 -6.15 4.34
N ILE A 276 -8.14 -6.73 3.40
CA ILE A 276 -7.87 -6.12 2.09
C ILE A 276 -9.17 -5.94 1.32
N LEU A 277 -10.05 -6.96 1.31
CA LEU A 277 -11.36 -6.88 0.63
C LEU A 277 -12.33 -5.89 1.30
N CYS A 278 -12.19 -5.65 2.59
CA CYS A 278 -12.99 -4.64 3.30
C CYS A 278 -12.65 -3.21 2.85
N LEU A 279 -11.40 -2.96 2.42
CA LEU A 279 -10.95 -1.63 2.00
C LEU A 279 -11.75 -1.05 0.82
N PRO A 280 -11.88 -1.72 -0.34
CA PRO A 280 -12.67 -1.19 -1.44
C PRO A 280 -14.15 -0.97 -1.07
N VAL A 281 -14.72 -1.83 -0.22
CA VAL A 281 -16.10 -1.66 0.25
C VAL A 281 -16.21 -0.38 1.09
N ILE A 282 -15.29 -0.13 1.99
CA ILE A 282 -15.28 1.10 2.80
C ILE A 282 -15.12 2.34 1.90
N LEU A 283 -14.21 2.29 0.93
CA LEU A 283 -14.00 3.41 -0.01
C LEU A 283 -15.25 3.67 -0.86
N LEU A 284 -15.91 2.61 -1.33
CA LEU A 284 -17.15 2.72 -2.10
C LEU A 284 -18.26 3.35 -1.26
N VAL A 285 -18.45 2.94 -0.01
CA VAL A 285 -19.45 3.52 0.90
C VAL A 285 -19.13 5.00 1.15
N VAL A 286 -17.87 5.35 1.43
CA VAL A 286 -17.47 6.75 1.63
C VAL A 286 -17.70 7.58 0.38
N ALA A 287 -17.34 7.04 -0.79
CA ALA A 287 -17.57 7.69 -2.08
C ALA A 287 -19.06 7.91 -2.34
N ALA A 288 -19.91 6.90 -2.07
CA ALA A 288 -21.36 7.01 -2.24
C ALA A 288 -21.95 8.09 -1.31
N VAL A 289 -21.58 8.10 -0.03
CA VAL A 289 -22.06 9.09 0.95
C VAL A 289 -21.73 10.53 0.53
N ILE A 290 -20.57 10.74 -0.11
CA ILE A 290 -20.13 12.06 -0.56
C ILE A 290 -20.77 12.41 -1.91
N MET A 291 -20.75 11.46 -2.86
CA MET A 291 -21.13 11.72 -4.24
C MET A 291 -22.65 11.82 -4.43
N LEU A 292 -23.45 11.02 -3.71
CA LEU A 292 -24.90 11.04 -3.87
C LEU A 292 -25.52 12.44 -3.62
N PRO A 293 -25.21 13.13 -2.49
CA PRO A 293 -25.71 14.49 -2.29
C PRO A 293 -25.20 15.49 -3.33
N VAL A 294 -23.93 15.35 -3.75
CA VAL A 294 -23.33 16.26 -4.73
C VAL A 294 -23.98 16.13 -6.10
N ILE A 295 -24.28 14.90 -6.54
CA ILE A 295 -24.95 14.67 -7.83
C ILE A 295 -26.37 15.24 -7.83
N VAL A 296 -27.09 15.09 -6.72
CA VAL A 296 -28.47 15.56 -6.60
C VAL A 296 -28.55 17.09 -6.51
N ILE A 297 -27.67 17.72 -5.72
CA ILE A 297 -27.76 19.17 -5.43
C ILE A 297 -26.91 19.99 -6.40
N LEU A 298 -25.69 19.53 -6.76
CA LEU A 298 -24.66 20.30 -7.46
C LEU A 298 -24.05 19.50 -8.60
N THR A 299 -24.87 19.04 -9.53
CA THR A 299 -24.45 18.20 -10.68
C THR A 299 -23.18 18.71 -11.40
N PRO A 300 -23.04 20.03 -11.71
CA PRO A 300 -21.83 20.51 -12.42
C PRO A 300 -20.53 20.39 -11.59
N LEU A 301 -20.64 20.38 -10.24
CA LEU A 301 -19.47 20.15 -9.39
C LEU A 301 -19.14 18.66 -9.19
N ALA A 302 -20.06 17.77 -9.51
CA ALA A 302 -19.89 16.32 -9.24
C ALA A 302 -18.61 15.76 -9.85
N GLN A 303 -18.25 16.20 -11.06
CA GLN A 303 -17.04 15.78 -11.77
C GLN A 303 -15.76 16.19 -11.02
N TRP A 304 -15.71 17.42 -10.52
CA TRP A 304 -14.57 17.93 -9.75
C TRP A 304 -14.44 17.26 -8.39
N VAL A 305 -15.57 17.06 -7.70
CA VAL A 305 -15.58 16.34 -6.41
C VAL A 305 -15.15 14.89 -6.60
N PHE A 306 -15.60 14.24 -7.67
CA PHE A 306 -15.19 12.88 -7.99
C PHE A 306 -13.69 12.80 -8.28
N PHE A 307 -13.14 13.72 -9.05
CA PHE A 307 -11.70 13.83 -9.30
C PHE A 307 -10.91 13.96 -7.99
N LEU A 308 -11.30 14.88 -7.11
CA LEU A 308 -10.66 15.05 -5.81
C LEU A 308 -10.77 13.79 -4.95
N LEU A 309 -11.94 13.15 -4.93
CA LEU A 309 -12.18 11.93 -4.18
C LEU A 309 -11.27 10.80 -4.65
N THR A 310 -11.04 10.66 -5.95
CA THR A 310 -10.12 9.68 -6.52
C THR A 310 -8.67 9.93 -6.08
N MET A 311 -8.24 11.19 -6.06
CA MET A 311 -6.90 11.54 -5.56
C MET A 311 -6.74 11.20 -4.07
N PHE A 312 -7.75 11.48 -3.26
CA PHE A 312 -7.76 11.11 -1.84
C PHE A 312 -7.91 9.60 -1.61
N ALA A 313 -8.58 8.87 -2.50
CA ALA A 313 -8.71 7.42 -2.42
C ALA A 313 -7.33 6.73 -2.50
N LEU A 314 -6.44 7.19 -3.38
CA LEU A 314 -5.06 6.68 -3.46
C LEU A 314 -4.33 6.84 -2.10
N LEU A 315 -4.45 8.00 -1.48
CA LEU A 315 -3.89 8.27 -0.15
C LEU A 315 -4.49 7.32 0.89
N ALA A 316 -5.81 7.16 0.92
CA ALA A 316 -6.52 6.31 1.88
C ALA A 316 -6.13 4.84 1.73
N VAL A 317 -6.00 4.33 0.49
CA VAL A 317 -5.53 2.98 0.20
C VAL A 317 -4.15 2.74 0.79
N HIS A 318 -3.20 3.61 0.48
CA HIS A 318 -1.83 3.47 1.00
C HIS A 318 -1.76 3.61 2.51
N ALA A 319 -2.51 4.54 3.10
CA ALA A 319 -2.53 4.74 4.54
C ALA A 319 -3.12 3.52 5.29
N TYR A 320 -4.22 2.96 4.80
CA TYR A 320 -4.82 1.75 5.38
C TYR A 320 -3.90 0.54 5.25
N MET A 321 -3.37 0.30 4.05
CA MET A 321 -2.48 -0.84 3.79
C MET A 321 -1.17 -0.73 4.58
N TYR A 322 -0.62 0.48 4.72
CA TYR A 322 0.57 0.71 5.53
C TYR A 322 0.31 0.51 7.03
N THR A 323 -0.85 0.93 7.52
CA THR A 323 -1.27 0.67 8.91
C THR A 323 -1.41 -0.84 9.15
N LEU A 324 -2.05 -1.57 8.23
CA LEU A 324 -2.15 -3.02 8.28
C LEU A 324 -0.78 -3.71 8.24
N TYR A 325 0.13 -3.22 7.41
CA TYR A 325 1.52 -3.69 7.34
C TYR A 325 2.25 -3.52 8.68
N ARG A 326 2.10 -2.37 9.33
CA ARG A 326 2.70 -2.14 10.66
C ARG A 326 2.15 -3.05 11.74
N GLU A 327 0.86 -3.28 11.76
CA GLU A 327 0.23 -4.20 12.71
C GLU A 327 0.74 -5.65 12.50
N LEU A 328 1.05 -6.03 11.27
CA LEU A 328 1.65 -7.33 10.95
C LEU A 328 3.13 -7.43 11.37
N LEU A 329 3.85 -6.31 11.45
CA LEU A 329 5.25 -6.26 11.90
C LEU A 329 5.41 -6.17 13.41
N ASN A 330 4.43 -5.56 14.12
CA ASN A 330 4.48 -5.36 15.57
C ASN A 330 4.17 -6.65 16.36
N GLU A 331 4.04 -7.76 15.67
CA GLU A 331 3.87 -9.08 16.23
C GLU A 331 5.18 -9.88 16.18
#